data_cd3c378a6d4d5a2a1a2bceeea1a42130
#
_entry.id   cd3c378a6d4d5a2a1a2bceeea1a42130
#
_cell.length_a   1.000
_cell.length_b   1.000
_cell.length_c   1.000
_cell.angle_alpha   90.00
_cell.angle_beta   90.00
_cell.angle_gamma   90.00
#
_symmetry.space_group_name_H-M   'P 1'
#
loop_
_entity.id
_entity.type
_entity.pdbx_description
1 polymer ?
#
loop_
_entity_poly.entity_id
_entity_poly.type
_entity_poly.pdbx_seq_one_letter_code
_entity_poly.pdbx_strand_id
1 'polypeptide(L)'
;MLVYVPLTGKPALISVPRDSYVDVPSNGKNRINAAYAFGGPELLVQTVEQNTGLRIDGYLEIGFGGFANVVDALDGIRMCLPNAIKDRDSHIDLPKGCQTLSGTEALGYVRMRKADPRGDFGRVERQREMLAAVAAKAASPATVLNPVRYWNFCMATADAIKLGRDTSLPETLRLAYAMKRISGGNGLTLTVPVSSSGASTSVGSAVLWDSAKSKAMFSDIKRGDTSGLKIGRAHV
;
A
#
# COMPACT_ATOMS: atom_id res chain seq x y z
N MET A 1 -3.55 2.69 -0.04
CA MET A 1 -3.26 2.11 1.30
C MET A 1 -3.34 3.23 2.33
N LEU A 2 -3.81 2.93 3.54
CA LEU A 2 -3.79 3.86 4.67
C LEU A 2 -2.78 3.36 5.69
N VAL A 3 -2.01 4.26 6.28
CA VAL A 3 -1.12 3.94 7.40
C VAL A 3 -1.64 4.65 8.63
N TYR A 4 -2.06 3.88 9.61
CA TYR A 4 -2.46 4.39 10.91
C TYR A 4 -1.28 4.36 11.87
N VAL A 5 -0.98 5.52 12.45
CA VAL A 5 0.15 5.69 13.37
C VAL A 5 -0.39 6.15 14.73
N PRO A 6 -0.66 5.23 15.66
CA PRO A 6 -1.17 5.59 16.98
C PRO A 6 -0.10 6.26 17.84
N LEU A 7 -0.52 7.05 18.82
CA LEU A 7 0.38 7.59 19.86
C LEU A 7 0.96 6.45 20.71
N THR A 8 0.13 5.47 21.02
CA THR A 8 0.51 4.26 21.76
C THR A 8 -0.03 3.01 21.05
N GLY A 9 0.67 1.88 21.12
CA GLY A 9 0.22 0.64 20.48
C GLY A 9 0.92 0.31 19.17
N LYS A 10 0.25 -0.49 18.34
CA LYS A 10 0.82 -1.00 17.08
C LYS A 10 0.34 -0.16 15.88
N PRO A 11 1.24 0.30 15.00
CA PRO A 11 0.83 0.91 13.74
C PRO A 11 0.16 -0.12 12.85
N ALA A 12 -0.71 0.34 11.95
CA ALA A 12 -1.43 -0.53 11.03
C ALA A 12 -1.33 -0.04 9.58
N LEU A 13 -1.04 -0.98 8.67
CA LEU A 13 -1.13 -0.79 7.22
C LEU A 13 -2.44 -1.38 6.73
N ILE A 14 -3.34 -0.52 6.24
CA ILE A 14 -4.68 -0.90 5.82
C ILE A 14 -4.77 -0.79 4.30
N SER A 15 -5.01 -1.92 3.64
CA SER A 15 -5.24 -1.93 2.20
C SER A 15 -6.71 -1.63 1.89
N VAL A 16 -6.92 -0.63 1.06
CA VAL A 16 -8.21 -0.30 0.48
C VAL A 16 -8.18 -0.79 -0.97
N PRO A 17 -9.08 -1.70 -1.38
CA PRO A 17 -9.16 -2.12 -2.78
C PRO A 17 -9.44 -0.93 -3.69
N ARG A 18 -8.71 -0.81 -4.80
CA ARG A 18 -8.82 0.34 -5.72
C ARG A 18 -10.19 0.46 -6.39
N ASP A 19 -10.88 -0.67 -6.55
CA ASP A 19 -12.19 -0.74 -7.18
C ASP A 19 -13.32 -0.73 -6.14
N SER A 20 -13.05 -0.30 -4.88
CA SER A 20 -14.05 -0.12 -3.82
C SER A 20 -15.14 0.83 -4.26
N TYR A 21 -16.41 0.36 -4.20
CA TYR A 21 -17.60 1.13 -4.56
C TYR A 21 -18.05 1.98 -3.38
N VAL A 22 -17.78 3.27 -3.46
CA VAL A 22 -17.93 4.24 -2.35
C VAL A 22 -18.57 5.53 -2.83
N ASP A 23 -19.03 6.34 -1.90
CA ASP A 23 -19.54 7.69 -2.21
C ASP A 23 -18.36 8.63 -2.46
N VAL A 24 -18.30 9.22 -3.68
CA VAL A 24 -17.30 10.22 -4.08
C VAL A 24 -17.94 11.59 -3.99
N PRO A 25 -17.42 12.53 -3.19
CA PRO A 25 -17.98 13.87 -3.01
C PRO A 25 -18.29 14.53 -4.37
N SER A 26 -19.49 15.06 -4.51
CA SER A 26 -20.00 15.71 -5.73
C SER A 26 -20.10 14.85 -7.00
N ASN A 27 -19.72 13.56 -6.93
CA ASN A 27 -19.71 12.64 -8.10
C ASN A 27 -20.53 11.36 -7.88
N GLY A 28 -21.24 11.25 -6.75
CA GLY A 28 -22.06 10.10 -6.42
C GLY A 28 -21.25 8.81 -6.18
N LYS A 29 -21.89 7.65 -6.27
CA LYS A 29 -21.20 6.37 -6.04
C LYS A 29 -20.35 5.96 -7.21
N ASN A 30 -19.06 5.70 -6.94
CA ASN A 30 -18.09 5.28 -7.94
C ASN A 30 -17.01 4.40 -7.32
N ARG A 31 -16.09 3.86 -8.15
CA ARG A 31 -14.88 3.21 -7.65
C ARG A 31 -13.97 4.27 -7.01
N ILE A 32 -13.35 3.95 -5.89
CA ILE A 32 -12.51 4.91 -5.14
C ILE A 32 -11.36 5.48 -5.98
N ASN A 33 -10.82 4.70 -6.94
CA ASN A 33 -9.77 5.18 -7.83
C ASN A 33 -10.26 6.25 -8.81
N ALA A 34 -11.57 6.32 -9.11
CA ALA A 34 -12.14 7.36 -9.95
C ALA A 34 -12.06 8.74 -9.28
N ALA A 35 -12.10 8.81 -7.94
CA ALA A 35 -11.93 10.07 -7.22
C ALA A 35 -10.59 10.77 -7.57
N TYR A 36 -9.51 9.98 -7.69
CA TYR A 36 -8.23 10.53 -8.13
C TYR A 36 -8.27 11.08 -9.57
N ALA A 37 -8.95 10.37 -10.45
CA ALA A 37 -9.10 10.81 -11.85
C ALA A 37 -9.97 12.08 -11.99
N PHE A 38 -10.95 12.26 -11.11
CA PHE A 38 -11.88 13.41 -11.15
C PHE A 38 -11.31 14.67 -10.50
N GLY A 39 -10.64 14.55 -9.37
CA GLY A 39 -10.19 15.68 -8.57
C GLY A 39 -8.84 15.50 -7.89
N GLY A 40 -8.01 14.58 -8.39
CA GLY A 40 -6.65 14.35 -7.91
C GLY A 40 -6.57 13.85 -6.46
N PRO A 41 -5.43 14.12 -5.81
CA PRO A 41 -5.19 13.70 -4.43
C PRO A 41 -6.21 14.23 -3.43
N GLU A 42 -6.62 15.49 -3.60
CA GLU A 42 -7.53 16.18 -2.67
C GLU A 42 -8.90 15.47 -2.63
N LEU A 43 -9.50 15.19 -3.80
CA LEU A 43 -10.78 14.48 -3.84
C LEU A 43 -10.65 13.03 -3.38
N LEU A 44 -9.51 12.37 -3.63
CA LEU A 44 -9.27 11.03 -3.11
C LEU A 44 -9.21 11.04 -1.57
N VAL A 45 -8.52 11.99 -0.96
CA VAL A 45 -8.44 12.14 0.50
C VAL A 45 -9.83 12.37 1.08
N GLN A 46 -10.60 13.34 0.55
CA GLN A 46 -11.98 13.60 0.96
C GLN A 46 -12.87 12.36 0.85
N THR A 47 -12.73 11.60 -0.25
CA THR A 47 -13.47 10.35 -0.46
C THR A 47 -13.14 9.32 0.60
N VAL A 48 -11.86 9.16 0.94
CA VAL A 48 -11.43 8.25 2.00
C VAL A 48 -12.00 8.69 3.35
N GLU A 49 -11.86 9.96 3.71
CA GLU A 49 -12.37 10.51 4.98
C GLU A 49 -13.89 10.33 5.13
N GLN A 50 -14.64 10.65 4.06
CA GLN A 50 -16.10 10.51 4.07
C GLN A 50 -16.55 9.06 4.28
N ASN A 51 -15.89 8.09 3.66
CA ASN A 51 -16.30 6.69 3.72
C ASN A 51 -15.74 5.92 4.92
N THR A 52 -14.66 6.41 5.53
CA THR A 52 -14.02 5.75 6.69
C THR A 52 -14.32 6.45 8.02
N GLY A 53 -14.64 7.74 7.97
CA GLY A 53 -14.77 8.60 9.15
C GLY A 53 -13.44 8.89 9.85
N LEU A 54 -12.31 8.54 9.20
CA LEU A 54 -10.96 8.84 9.68
C LEU A 54 -10.49 10.17 9.07
N ARG A 55 -9.80 10.97 9.84
CA ARG A 55 -9.07 12.12 9.34
C ARG A 55 -7.75 11.66 8.73
N ILE A 56 -7.36 12.25 7.60
CA ILE A 56 -6.11 11.99 6.91
C ILE A 56 -5.16 13.17 7.14
N ASP A 57 -4.14 12.96 7.93
CA ASP A 57 -3.17 14.00 8.30
C ASP A 57 -2.09 14.20 7.22
N GLY A 58 -1.89 13.24 6.31
CA GLY A 58 -0.89 13.34 5.24
C GLY A 58 -1.19 12.45 4.05
N TYR A 59 -0.73 12.88 2.89
CA TYR A 59 -0.83 12.14 1.63
C TYR A 59 0.55 11.97 1.00
N LEU A 60 0.81 10.75 0.53
CA LEU A 60 2.05 10.41 -0.15
C LEU A 60 1.74 9.58 -1.39
N GLU A 61 2.31 9.98 -2.51
CA GLU A 61 2.21 9.30 -3.78
C GLU A 61 3.59 8.91 -4.29
N ILE A 62 3.71 7.71 -4.83
CA ILE A 62 4.89 7.25 -5.54
C ILE A 62 4.49 6.77 -6.93
N GLY A 63 5.12 7.33 -7.95
CA GLY A 63 4.95 6.90 -9.34
C GLY A 63 5.71 5.60 -9.63
N PHE A 64 5.32 4.91 -10.69
CA PHE A 64 5.95 3.63 -11.08
C PHE A 64 7.45 3.76 -11.34
N GLY A 65 7.86 4.80 -12.08
CA GLY A 65 9.29 5.06 -12.32
C GLY A 65 10.04 5.39 -11.04
N GLY A 66 9.44 6.23 -10.19
CA GLY A 66 10.01 6.57 -8.88
C GLY A 66 10.18 5.34 -8.00
N PHE A 67 9.20 4.45 -7.96
CA PHE A 67 9.32 3.19 -7.22
C PHE A 67 10.49 2.33 -7.72
N ALA A 68 10.63 2.18 -9.05
CA ALA A 68 11.73 1.43 -9.64
C ALA A 68 13.08 2.04 -9.27
N ASN A 69 13.23 3.37 -9.37
CA ASN A 69 14.45 4.07 -9.00
C ASN A 69 14.83 3.90 -7.53
N VAL A 70 13.84 3.92 -6.62
CA VAL A 70 14.06 3.68 -5.18
C VAL A 70 14.58 2.26 -4.93
N VAL A 71 14.02 1.26 -5.62
CA VAL A 71 14.49 -0.13 -5.52
C VAL A 71 15.91 -0.27 -6.05
N ASP A 72 16.23 0.35 -7.19
CA ASP A 72 17.57 0.29 -7.79
C ASP A 72 18.61 1.03 -6.93
N ALA A 73 18.24 2.15 -6.31
CA ALA A 73 19.12 2.88 -5.36
C ALA A 73 19.47 2.06 -4.11
N LEU A 74 18.69 1.02 -3.81
CA LEU A 74 18.98 0.03 -2.77
C LEU A 74 19.75 -1.21 -3.30
N ASP A 75 20.23 -1.20 -4.54
CA ASP A 75 20.79 -2.36 -5.24
C ASP A 75 19.81 -3.54 -5.32
N GLY A 76 18.56 -3.24 -5.66
CA GLY A 76 17.48 -4.20 -5.78
C GLY A 76 16.93 -4.70 -4.44
N ILE A 77 15.89 -5.51 -4.49
CA ILE A 77 15.23 -6.09 -3.31
C ILE A 77 15.25 -7.61 -3.37
N ARG A 78 15.74 -8.26 -2.32
CA ARG A 78 15.73 -9.72 -2.23
C ARG A 78 14.32 -10.23 -1.92
N MET A 79 13.81 -11.08 -2.82
CA MET A 79 12.51 -11.74 -2.67
C MET A 79 12.67 -13.25 -2.86
N CYS A 80 11.87 -14.04 -2.12
CA CYS A 80 11.84 -15.49 -2.24
C CYS A 80 10.49 -15.91 -2.82
N LEU A 81 10.49 -16.38 -4.05
CA LEU A 81 9.28 -16.76 -4.77
C LEU A 81 8.98 -18.24 -4.59
N PRO A 82 7.77 -18.62 -4.11
CA PRO A 82 7.39 -20.02 -3.94
C PRO A 82 7.24 -20.77 -5.26
N ASN A 83 6.92 -20.05 -6.34
CA ASN A 83 6.77 -20.57 -7.70
C ASN A 83 7.43 -19.63 -8.71
N ALA A 84 7.78 -20.16 -9.89
CA ALA A 84 8.18 -19.33 -11.01
C ALA A 84 7.00 -18.46 -11.47
N ILE A 85 7.28 -17.24 -11.87
CA ILE A 85 6.27 -16.26 -12.29
C ILE A 85 6.62 -15.76 -13.69
N LYS A 86 5.70 -15.99 -14.64
CA LYS A 86 5.80 -15.46 -15.99
C LYS A 86 4.52 -14.71 -16.34
N ASP A 87 4.63 -13.39 -16.48
CA ASP A 87 3.50 -12.52 -16.80
C ASP A 87 3.89 -11.53 -17.90
N ARG A 88 3.26 -11.69 -19.07
CA ARG A 88 3.52 -10.83 -20.24
C ARG A 88 3.05 -9.40 -20.05
N ASP A 89 1.95 -9.21 -19.33
CA ASP A 89 1.38 -7.86 -19.13
C ASP A 89 2.24 -7.02 -18.18
N SER A 90 2.92 -7.68 -17.25
CA SER A 90 3.84 -7.05 -16.29
C SER A 90 5.30 -7.12 -16.73
N HIS A 91 5.59 -7.75 -17.87
CA HIS A 91 6.93 -7.92 -18.47
C HIS A 91 7.93 -8.57 -17.51
N ILE A 92 7.52 -9.64 -16.80
CA ILE A 92 8.39 -10.38 -15.88
C ILE A 92 8.47 -11.85 -16.23
N ASP A 93 9.67 -12.41 -16.03
CA ASP A 93 9.96 -13.84 -16.09
C ASP A 93 10.93 -14.15 -14.95
N LEU A 94 10.38 -14.54 -13.80
CA LEU A 94 11.11 -14.72 -12.55
C LEU A 94 11.12 -16.18 -12.17
N PRO A 95 12.30 -16.84 -11.98
CA PRO A 95 12.37 -18.21 -11.54
C PRO A 95 11.90 -18.37 -10.09
N LYS A 96 11.53 -19.62 -9.73
CA LYS A 96 11.30 -20.01 -8.34
C LYS A 96 12.58 -19.86 -7.53
N GLY A 97 12.45 -19.42 -6.28
CA GLY A 97 13.57 -19.31 -5.33
C GLY A 97 13.83 -17.89 -4.88
N CYS A 98 14.92 -17.72 -4.15
CA CYS A 98 15.33 -16.43 -3.61
C CYS A 98 16.26 -15.71 -4.59
N GLN A 99 15.88 -14.52 -5.01
CA GLN A 99 16.62 -13.68 -5.97
C GLN A 99 16.52 -12.21 -5.61
N THR A 100 17.41 -11.40 -6.14
CA THR A 100 17.35 -9.95 -6.01
C THR A 100 16.66 -9.39 -7.24
N LEU A 101 15.53 -8.72 -7.03
CA LEU A 101 14.76 -8.07 -8.08
C LEU A 101 15.29 -6.65 -8.30
N SER A 102 15.53 -6.29 -9.53
CA SER A 102 15.76 -4.92 -9.97
C SER A 102 14.48 -4.08 -9.81
N GLY A 103 14.57 -2.77 -9.95
CA GLY A 103 13.41 -1.87 -9.89
C GLY A 103 12.33 -2.22 -10.90
N THR A 104 12.71 -2.57 -12.11
CA THR A 104 11.76 -2.99 -13.16
C THR A 104 11.09 -4.32 -12.81
N GLU A 105 11.84 -5.31 -12.35
CA GLU A 105 11.29 -6.61 -11.94
C GLU A 105 10.39 -6.49 -10.70
N ALA A 106 10.79 -5.69 -9.72
CA ALA A 106 9.99 -5.39 -8.54
C ALA A 106 8.68 -4.70 -8.92
N LEU A 107 8.72 -3.74 -9.85
CA LEU A 107 7.54 -3.07 -10.38
C LEU A 107 6.61 -4.06 -11.11
N GLY A 108 7.14 -4.93 -11.94
CA GLY A 108 6.39 -5.99 -12.60
C GLY A 108 5.74 -6.93 -11.59
N TYR A 109 6.48 -7.35 -10.57
CA TYR A 109 5.99 -8.22 -9.50
C TYR A 109 4.80 -7.64 -8.74
N VAL A 110 4.83 -6.36 -8.36
CA VAL A 110 3.72 -5.71 -7.65
C VAL A 110 2.53 -5.36 -8.55
N ARG A 111 2.71 -5.33 -9.87
CA ARG A 111 1.65 -5.07 -10.85
C ARG A 111 0.96 -6.32 -11.38
N MET A 112 1.60 -7.46 -11.29
CA MET A 112 1.09 -8.73 -11.81
C MET A 112 -0.33 -9.03 -11.32
N ARG A 113 -1.19 -9.51 -12.23
CA ARG A 113 -2.58 -9.89 -11.94
C ARG A 113 -2.92 -11.28 -12.48
N LYS A 114 -2.60 -11.54 -13.74
CA LYS A 114 -3.09 -12.72 -14.48
C LYS A 114 -2.39 -14.02 -14.07
N ALA A 115 -1.12 -13.96 -13.69
CA ALA A 115 -0.37 -15.14 -13.28
C ALA A 115 -0.63 -15.56 -11.81
N ASP A 116 -1.45 -14.82 -11.05
CA ASP A 116 -1.84 -15.18 -9.68
C ASP A 116 -3.32 -15.63 -9.65
N PRO A 117 -3.61 -16.88 -9.26
CA PRO A 117 -5.00 -17.36 -9.12
C PRO A 117 -5.85 -16.53 -8.17
N ARG A 118 -5.22 -15.82 -7.21
CA ARG A 118 -5.89 -14.95 -6.23
C ARG A 118 -6.22 -13.55 -6.80
N GLY A 119 -5.82 -13.26 -8.04
CA GLY A 119 -6.12 -12.03 -8.75
C GLY A 119 -5.71 -10.77 -7.99
N ASP A 120 -6.69 -9.91 -7.69
CA ASP A 120 -6.44 -8.61 -7.05
C ASP A 120 -5.97 -8.72 -5.59
N PHE A 121 -6.42 -9.73 -4.86
CA PHE A 121 -5.97 -9.97 -3.47
C PHE A 121 -4.49 -10.38 -3.41
N GLY A 122 -4.04 -11.24 -4.32
CA GLY A 122 -2.63 -11.57 -4.45
C GLY A 122 -1.77 -10.36 -4.77
N ARG A 123 -2.28 -9.42 -5.59
CA ARG A 123 -1.59 -8.15 -5.87
C ARG A 123 -1.43 -7.30 -4.60
N VAL A 124 -2.46 -7.17 -3.79
CA VAL A 124 -2.40 -6.41 -2.53
C VAL A 124 -1.38 -7.02 -1.57
N GLU A 125 -1.31 -8.34 -1.48
CA GLU A 125 -0.33 -9.04 -0.63
C GLU A 125 1.10 -8.79 -1.11
N ARG A 126 1.36 -8.94 -2.41
CA ARG A 126 2.69 -8.65 -3.00
C ARG A 126 3.13 -7.21 -2.82
N GLN A 127 2.20 -6.25 -2.93
CA GLN A 127 2.51 -4.85 -2.65
C GLN A 127 2.94 -4.64 -1.19
N ARG A 128 2.30 -5.30 -0.24
CA ARG A 128 2.66 -5.25 1.17
C ARG A 128 4.03 -5.89 1.43
N GLU A 129 4.25 -7.09 0.90
CA GLU A 129 5.52 -7.79 1.02
C GLU A 129 6.67 -6.95 0.46
N MET A 130 6.48 -6.37 -0.71
CA MET A 130 7.46 -5.51 -1.36
C MET A 130 7.74 -4.25 -0.54
N LEU A 131 6.70 -3.55 -0.05
CA LEU A 131 6.88 -2.37 0.80
C LEU A 131 7.63 -2.72 2.10
N ALA A 132 7.31 -3.86 2.70
CA ALA A 132 8.01 -4.35 3.88
C ALA A 132 9.49 -4.65 3.58
N ALA A 133 9.77 -5.29 2.44
CA ALA A 133 11.13 -5.62 2.03
C ALA A 133 11.96 -4.36 1.70
N VAL A 134 11.37 -3.38 1.02
CA VAL A 134 12.00 -2.08 0.75
C VAL A 134 12.32 -1.35 2.06
N ALA A 135 11.35 -1.26 2.98
CA ALA A 135 11.55 -0.60 4.27
C ALA A 135 12.61 -1.31 5.13
N ALA A 136 12.61 -2.64 5.14
CA ALA A 136 13.62 -3.42 5.87
C ALA A 136 15.03 -3.20 5.30
N LYS A 137 15.18 -3.21 3.97
CA LYS A 137 16.49 -2.98 3.33
C LYS A 137 16.97 -1.54 3.50
N ALA A 138 16.08 -0.56 3.37
CA ALA A 138 16.40 0.85 3.62
C ALA A 138 16.90 1.09 5.06
N ALA A 139 16.30 0.41 6.04
CA ALA A 139 16.69 0.50 7.45
C ALA A 139 17.85 -0.44 7.85
N SER A 140 18.37 -1.24 6.93
CA SER A 140 19.43 -2.20 7.24
C SER A 140 20.76 -1.51 7.51
N PRO A 141 21.64 -2.08 8.40
CA PRO A 141 22.99 -1.56 8.63
C PRO A 141 23.81 -1.44 7.33
N ALA A 142 23.63 -2.37 6.39
CA ALA A 142 24.32 -2.35 5.10
C ALA A 142 23.92 -1.15 4.21
N THR A 143 22.75 -0.57 4.41
CA THR A 143 22.32 0.65 3.72
C THR A 143 22.72 1.89 4.52
N VAL A 144 22.40 1.92 5.82
CA VAL A 144 22.57 3.10 6.67
C VAL A 144 24.05 3.43 6.90
N LEU A 145 24.92 2.41 7.03
CA LEU A 145 26.36 2.60 7.25
C LEU A 145 27.15 2.82 5.96
N ASN A 146 26.53 2.65 4.79
CA ASN A 146 27.14 2.98 3.51
C ASN A 146 26.68 4.38 3.06
N PRO A 147 27.50 5.43 3.15
CA PRO A 147 27.08 6.80 2.90
C PRO A 147 26.63 7.03 1.45
N VAL A 148 27.25 6.35 0.49
CA VAL A 148 26.90 6.48 -0.93
C VAL A 148 25.54 5.85 -1.20
N ARG A 149 25.31 4.62 -0.71
CA ARG A 149 24.01 3.95 -0.86
C ARG A 149 22.89 4.71 -0.17
N TYR A 150 23.15 5.17 1.06
CA TYR A 150 22.18 5.95 1.82
C TYR A 150 21.83 7.26 1.12
N TRP A 151 22.82 7.97 0.59
CA TRP A 151 22.60 9.19 -0.19
C TRP A 151 21.77 8.94 -1.45
N ASN A 152 22.15 7.93 -2.25
CA ASN A 152 21.43 7.58 -3.46
C ASN A 152 19.97 7.20 -3.16
N PHE A 153 19.74 6.43 -2.08
CA PHE A 153 18.39 6.09 -1.62
C PHE A 153 17.59 7.34 -1.21
N CYS A 154 18.19 8.27 -0.45
CA CYS A 154 17.52 9.50 -0.06
C CYS A 154 17.15 10.36 -1.27
N MET A 155 18.06 10.52 -2.23
CA MET A 155 17.80 11.30 -3.45
C MET A 155 16.73 10.65 -4.32
N ALA A 156 16.85 9.35 -4.60
CA ALA A 156 15.84 8.60 -5.35
C ALA A 156 14.46 8.65 -4.69
N THR A 157 14.41 8.60 -3.35
CA THR A 157 13.17 8.70 -2.59
C THR A 157 12.57 10.10 -2.68
N ALA A 158 13.39 11.15 -2.56
CA ALA A 158 12.95 12.54 -2.68
C ALA A 158 12.36 12.84 -4.06
N ASP A 159 12.98 12.31 -5.12
CA ASP A 159 12.51 12.49 -6.50
C ASP A 159 11.24 11.64 -6.80
N ALA A 160 11.11 10.49 -6.13
CA ALA A 160 10.03 9.55 -6.38
C ALA A 160 8.72 9.92 -5.68
N ILE A 161 8.80 10.63 -4.54
CA ILE A 161 7.66 10.89 -3.66
C ILE A 161 7.08 12.27 -3.93
N LYS A 162 5.77 12.29 -4.16
CA LYS A 162 4.97 13.52 -4.12
C LYS A 162 4.23 13.57 -2.78
N LEU A 163 4.45 14.62 -2.04
CA LEU A 163 3.76 14.89 -0.79
C LEU A 163 2.52 15.76 -1.04
N GLY A 164 1.45 15.50 -0.30
CA GLY A 164 0.31 16.39 -0.25
C GLY A 164 0.71 17.75 0.36
N ARG A 165 -0.02 18.82 0.00
CA ARG A 165 0.29 20.19 0.43
C ARG A 165 0.37 20.32 1.95
N ASP A 166 -0.44 19.57 2.68
CA ASP A 166 -0.56 19.64 4.14
C ASP A 166 0.33 18.61 4.85
N THR A 167 1.14 17.84 4.12
CA THR A 167 2.01 16.81 4.71
C THR A 167 3.27 17.44 5.28
N SER A 168 3.41 17.43 6.59
CA SER A 168 4.55 17.98 7.29
C SER A 168 5.73 17.00 7.43
N LEU A 169 6.93 17.53 7.69
CA LEU A 169 8.11 16.69 7.95
C LEU A 169 7.92 15.76 9.17
N PRO A 170 7.35 16.19 10.31
CA PRO A 170 7.07 15.29 11.43
C PRO A 170 6.15 14.11 11.05
N GLU A 171 5.16 14.33 10.21
CA GLU A 171 4.24 13.27 9.73
C GLU A 171 4.97 12.26 8.84
N THR A 172 5.83 12.76 7.94
CA THR A 172 6.67 11.90 7.10
C THR A 172 7.61 11.03 7.94
N LEU A 173 8.23 11.58 8.99
CA LEU A 173 9.10 10.82 9.90
C LEU A 173 8.30 9.79 10.72
N ARG A 174 7.10 10.14 11.18
CA ARG A 174 6.19 9.20 11.86
C ARG A 174 5.80 8.06 10.94
N LEU A 175 5.49 8.36 9.67
CA LEU A 175 5.18 7.35 8.65
C LEU A 175 6.37 6.40 8.44
N ALA A 176 7.59 6.93 8.27
CA ALA A 176 8.80 6.13 8.09
C ALA A 176 9.05 5.20 9.31
N TYR A 177 8.89 5.72 10.52
CA TYR A 177 8.99 4.94 11.75
C TYR A 177 7.91 3.84 11.83
N ALA A 178 6.66 4.17 11.49
CA ALA A 178 5.57 3.19 11.47
C ALA A 178 5.83 2.09 10.45
N MET A 179 6.30 2.43 9.24
CA MET A 179 6.68 1.45 8.21
C MET A 179 7.79 0.53 8.67
N LYS A 180 8.83 1.05 9.36
CA LYS A 180 9.88 0.23 9.96
C LYS A 180 9.31 -0.77 10.99
N ARG A 181 8.38 -0.34 11.86
CA ARG A 181 7.74 -1.23 12.84
C ARG A 181 6.88 -2.31 12.17
N ILE A 182 6.10 -1.94 11.15
CA ILE A 182 5.26 -2.88 10.39
C ILE A 182 6.13 -3.93 9.70
N SER A 183 7.20 -3.51 9.03
CA SER A 183 8.15 -4.41 8.36
C SER A 183 8.89 -5.34 9.32
N GLY A 184 9.16 -4.89 10.55
CA GLY A 184 9.77 -5.68 11.62
C GLY A 184 8.80 -6.58 12.39
N GLY A 185 7.56 -6.75 11.94
CA GLY A 185 6.55 -7.60 12.59
C GLY A 185 5.87 -6.99 13.82
N ASN A 186 6.20 -5.74 14.16
CA ASN A 186 5.62 -5.00 15.28
C ASN A 186 4.46 -4.08 14.87
N GLY A 187 3.81 -4.36 13.76
CA GLY A 187 2.64 -3.67 13.25
C GLY A 187 1.55 -4.62 12.78
N LEU A 188 0.41 -4.07 12.44
CA LEU A 188 -0.73 -4.80 11.89
C LEU A 188 -0.81 -4.58 10.38
N THR A 189 -1.24 -5.61 9.66
CA THR A 189 -1.53 -5.52 8.24
C THR A 189 -2.97 -5.97 8.01
N LEU A 190 -3.80 -5.06 7.54
CA LEU A 190 -5.25 -5.24 7.43
C LEU A 190 -5.70 -5.02 5.99
N THR A 191 -6.85 -5.58 5.63
CA THR A 191 -7.61 -5.20 4.43
C THR A 191 -8.99 -4.78 4.87
N VAL A 192 -9.57 -3.76 4.23
CA VAL A 192 -10.97 -3.39 4.47
C VAL A 192 -11.84 -4.62 4.19
N PRO A 193 -12.71 -5.00 5.15
CA PRO A 193 -13.60 -6.14 4.98
C PRO A 193 -14.49 -5.99 3.74
N VAL A 194 -14.52 -7.02 2.91
CA VAL A 194 -15.22 -7.05 1.63
C VAL A 194 -16.37 -8.07 1.70
N SER A 195 -17.54 -7.69 1.22
CA SER A 195 -18.68 -8.58 1.06
C SER A 195 -18.76 -9.19 -0.35
N SER A 196 -18.25 -8.48 -1.37
CA SER A 196 -18.18 -8.96 -2.75
C SER A 196 -17.01 -8.31 -3.49
N SER A 197 -16.26 -9.10 -4.24
CA SER A 197 -15.09 -8.63 -5.02
C SER A 197 -15.38 -8.38 -6.50
N GLY A 198 -16.61 -8.61 -6.96
CA GLY A 198 -16.98 -8.51 -8.38
C GLY A 198 -18.46 -8.16 -8.57
N ALA A 199 -19.02 -7.35 -7.67
CA ALA A 199 -20.42 -6.94 -7.77
C ALA A 199 -20.67 -6.09 -9.03
N SER A 200 -21.77 -6.39 -9.75
CA SER A 200 -22.22 -5.56 -10.86
C SER A 200 -22.86 -4.28 -10.33
N THR A 201 -22.34 -3.13 -10.76
CA THR A 201 -22.80 -1.81 -10.33
C THR A 201 -23.01 -0.90 -11.54
N SER A 202 -23.54 0.30 -11.33
CA SER A 202 -23.72 1.32 -12.37
C SER A 202 -22.41 1.73 -13.07
N VAL A 203 -21.27 1.48 -12.44
CA VAL A 203 -19.92 1.78 -12.98
C VAL A 203 -19.16 0.53 -13.41
N GLY A 204 -19.87 -0.58 -13.60
CA GLY A 204 -19.33 -1.90 -13.94
C GLY A 204 -18.96 -2.72 -12.71
N SER A 205 -18.05 -3.70 -12.87
CA SER A 205 -17.62 -4.57 -11.76
C SER A 205 -16.88 -3.78 -10.70
N ALA A 206 -17.28 -3.91 -9.44
CA ALA A 206 -16.69 -3.19 -8.32
C ALA A 206 -16.62 -4.06 -7.05
N VAL A 207 -15.89 -3.58 -6.06
CA VAL A 207 -15.71 -4.23 -4.75
C VAL A 207 -16.64 -3.58 -3.74
N LEU A 208 -17.49 -4.37 -3.12
CA LEU A 208 -18.38 -3.92 -2.05
C LEU A 208 -17.77 -4.22 -0.69
N TRP A 209 -17.72 -3.22 0.18
CA TRP A 209 -17.32 -3.43 1.58
C TRP A 209 -18.43 -4.15 2.37
N ASP A 210 -18.01 -4.97 3.32
CA ASP A 210 -18.92 -5.42 4.39
C ASP A 210 -19.19 -4.23 5.31
N SER A 211 -20.39 -3.66 5.19
CA SER A 211 -20.72 -2.39 5.86
C SER A 211 -20.60 -2.46 7.37
N ALA A 212 -20.99 -3.60 7.99
CA ALA A 212 -20.91 -3.75 9.45
C ALA A 212 -19.46 -3.88 9.92
N LYS A 213 -18.70 -4.79 9.29
CA LYS A 213 -17.31 -5.06 9.68
C LYS A 213 -16.37 -3.90 9.36
N SER A 214 -16.57 -3.21 8.22
CA SER A 214 -15.75 -2.05 7.87
C SER A 214 -15.99 -0.87 8.80
N LYS A 215 -17.25 -0.59 9.15
CA LYS A 215 -17.58 0.44 10.15
C LYS A 215 -16.99 0.13 11.52
N ALA A 216 -17.09 -1.13 11.98
CA ALA A 216 -16.48 -1.55 13.25
C ALA A 216 -14.97 -1.34 13.21
N MET A 217 -14.28 -1.81 12.17
CA MET A 217 -12.83 -1.65 11.99
C MET A 217 -12.40 -0.18 12.02
N PHE A 218 -13.05 0.70 11.26
CA PHE A 218 -12.69 2.11 11.25
C PHE A 218 -13.04 2.82 12.56
N SER A 219 -14.12 2.41 13.24
CA SER A 219 -14.46 2.91 14.57
C SER A 219 -13.41 2.53 15.62
N ASP A 220 -12.88 1.30 15.59
CA ASP A 220 -11.82 0.85 16.49
C ASP A 220 -10.52 1.65 16.24
N ILE A 221 -10.15 1.82 14.97
CA ILE A 221 -9.00 2.64 14.58
C ILE A 221 -9.17 4.09 15.06
N LYS A 222 -10.36 4.68 14.90
CA LYS A 222 -10.65 6.04 15.35
C LYS A 222 -10.52 6.21 16.86
N ARG A 223 -10.85 5.16 17.63
CA ARG A 223 -10.66 5.16 19.10
C ARG A 223 -9.25 4.84 19.55
N GLY A 224 -8.36 4.52 18.62
CA GLY A 224 -7.00 4.10 18.95
C GLY A 224 -6.88 2.66 19.42
N ASP A 225 -7.97 1.89 19.38
CA ASP A 225 -7.99 0.50 19.80
C ASP A 225 -7.66 -0.42 18.62
N THR A 226 -6.46 -0.96 18.66
CA THR A 226 -6.00 -1.94 17.66
C THR A 226 -5.97 -3.37 18.21
N SER A 227 -6.39 -3.58 19.46
CA SER A 227 -6.28 -4.88 20.16
C SER A 227 -7.21 -5.95 19.58
N GLY A 228 -8.40 -5.55 19.14
CA GLY A 228 -9.40 -6.43 18.53
C GLY A 228 -9.21 -6.67 17.05
N LEU A 229 -8.30 -5.93 16.40
CA LEU A 229 -8.07 -6.03 14.96
C LEU A 229 -7.21 -7.26 14.65
N LYS A 230 -7.82 -8.29 14.11
CA LYS A 230 -7.11 -9.49 13.67
C LYS A 230 -6.43 -9.23 12.35
N ILE A 231 -5.20 -9.75 12.16
CA ILE A 231 -4.52 -9.78 10.86
C ILE A 231 -5.47 -10.44 9.85
N GLY A 232 -6.13 -9.63 9.03
CA GLY A 232 -7.12 -10.09 8.09
C GLY A 232 -6.47 -10.77 6.91
N ARG A 233 -6.45 -12.11 6.89
CA ARG A 233 -6.51 -12.80 5.59
C ARG A 233 -7.86 -12.42 5.00
N ALA A 234 -7.87 -11.85 3.78
CA ALA A 234 -9.11 -11.66 3.04
C ALA A 234 -9.76 -13.05 2.90
N HIS A 235 -10.84 -13.28 3.64
CA HIS A 235 -11.67 -14.45 3.41
C HIS A 235 -12.50 -14.14 2.16
N VAL A 236 -12.24 -14.88 1.10
CA VAL A 236 -13.16 -15.07 -0.02
C VAL A 236 -14.21 -16.08 0.40
#